data_3e623014af5d09aed3efc5efd3fa1520
#
_entry.id   3e623014af5d09aed3efc5efd3fa1520
#
_cell.length_a   1.000
_cell.length_b   1.000
_cell.length_c   1.000
_cell.angle_alpha   90.00
_cell.angle_beta   90.00
_cell.angle_gamma   90.00
#
_symmetry.space_group_name_H-M   'P 1'
#
loop_
_entity.id
_entity.type
_entity.pdbx_description
1 polymer ?
#
loop_
_entity_poly.entity_id
_entity_poly.type
_entity_poly.pdbx_seq_one_letter_code
_entity_poly.pdbx_strand_id
1 'polypeptide(L)'
;MIKKGIILAGGTGSRMSPLTKAVNKQLLPIYDKPLIYYPLSVLMLSGIKDVLIIVNEGQIPQFSKILNNTNNLGIKITFLEQPKPGGLPEAFIIGENFINKNNVALILGDNFFYGQSLTKKLRNCTKLKKGAKVFLHPVKNPSLYGVATLNKNKIIRIIEKPKKTNSNLAVTGLYFFDNNIIKYSKSLKPSKRGELEITDLLNIYLKAGKLKSEFIGRGGTWLDTGSIEDFYKIGKAHV
;
A
#
# COMPACT_ATOMS: atom_id res chain seq x y z
N MET A 1 -11.21 12.37 -10.33
CA MET A 1 -11.20 11.63 -9.03
C MET A 1 -10.71 10.22 -9.32
N ILE A 2 -9.79 9.70 -8.51
CA ILE A 2 -9.27 8.32 -8.63
C ILE A 2 -10.40 7.35 -8.34
N LYS A 3 -10.66 6.42 -9.25
CA LYS A 3 -11.72 5.40 -9.15
C LYS A 3 -11.17 3.98 -9.09
N LYS A 4 -9.89 3.81 -9.39
CA LYS A 4 -9.19 2.51 -9.45
C LYS A 4 -8.21 2.38 -8.30
N GLY A 5 -8.21 1.21 -7.66
CA GLY A 5 -7.29 0.88 -6.59
C GLY A 5 -6.61 -0.45 -6.83
N ILE A 6 -5.37 -0.57 -6.40
CA ILE A 6 -4.61 -1.82 -6.42
C ILE A 6 -4.32 -2.21 -4.97
N ILE A 7 -4.58 -3.47 -4.62
CA ILE A 7 -4.11 -4.09 -3.39
C ILE A 7 -2.99 -5.05 -3.78
N LEU A 8 -1.78 -4.80 -3.30
CA LEU A 8 -0.67 -5.74 -3.49
C LEU A 8 -0.65 -6.74 -2.34
N ALA A 9 -1.12 -7.95 -2.62
CA ALA A 9 -1.27 -9.05 -1.67
C ALA A 9 -0.31 -10.21 -1.96
N GLY A 10 0.80 -9.92 -2.63
CA GLY A 10 1.90 -10.83 -2.86
C GLY A 10 2.89 -10.90 -1.69
N GLY A 11 3.95 -11.67 -1.89
CA GLY A 11 5.02 -11.83 -0.91
C GLY A 11 4.92 -13.13 -0.10
N THR A 12 6.06 -13.57 0.44
CA THR A 12 6.18 -14.88 1.12
C THR A 12 5.74 -14.86 2.59
N GLY A 13 5.64 -13.68 3.20
CA GLY A 13 5.31 -13.55 4.62
C GLY A 13 6.31 -14.22 5.56
N SER A 14 7.55 -14.43 5.14
CA SER A 14 8.57 -15.25 5.84
C SER A 14 8.80 -14.87 7.30
N ARG A 15 8.66 -13.59 7.66
CA ARG A 15 8.77 -13.12 9.05
C ARG A 15 7.67 -13.60 9.97
N MET A 16 6.59 -14.14 9.42
CA MET A 16 5.47 -14.72 10.18
C MET A 16 5.45 -16.26 10.13
N SER A 17 6.55 -16.88 9.68
CA SER A 17 6.67 -18.34 9.73
C SER A 17 6.54 -18.83 11.19
N PRO A 18 5.86 -19.96 11.44
CA PRO A 18 5.33 -20.94 10.46
C PRO A 18 3.90 -20.63 9.94
N LEU A 19 3.21 -19.61 10.43
CA LEU A 19 1.80 -19.30 10.08
C LEU A 19 1.59 -19.13 8.56
N THR A 20 2.59 -18.58 7.88
CA THR A 20 2.54 -18.26 6.45
C THR A 20 3.07 -19.37 5.53
N LYS A 21 3.40 -20.56 6.08
CA LYS A 21 3.86 -21.70 5.26
C LYS A 21 2.74 -22.29 4.38
N ALA A 22 1.53 -22.35 4.91
CA ALA A 22 0.39 -22.97 4.24
C ALA A 22 -0.65 -21.95 3.72
N VAL A 23 -0.64 -20.75 4.27
CA VAL A 23 -1.67 -19.73 3.98
C VAL A 23 -1.00 -18.39 3.69
N ASN A 24 -1.49 -17.70 2.65
CA ASN A 24 -1.05 -16.33 2.39
C ASN A 24 -1.34 -15.44 3.61
N LYS A 25 -0.39 -14.58 3.96
CA LYS A 25 -0.47 -13.66 5.11
C LYS A 25 -1.77 -12.85 5.13
N GLN A 26 -2.21 -12.37 3.99
CA GLN A 26 -3.40 -11.54 3.85
C GLN A 26 -4.72 -12.30 4.08
N LEU A 27 -4.65 -13.63 4.09
CA LEU A 27 -5.80 -14.49 4.40
C LEU A 27 -5.86 -14.92 5.86
N LEU A 28 -4.80 -14.66 6.65
CA LEU A 28 -4.81 -14.93 8.08
C LEU A 28 -5.87 -14.05 8.78
N PRO A 29 -6.66 -14.62 9.70
CA PRO A 29 -7.67 -13.87 10.42
C PRO A 29 -7.03 -12.91 11.43
N ILE A 30 -7.55 -11.71 11.51
CA ILE A 30 -7.30 -10.78 12.60
C ILE A 30 -8.64 -10.53 13.27
N TYR A 31 -8.81 -11.02 14.48
CA TYR A 31 -10.03 -11.00 15.24
C TYR A 31 -11.18 -11.72 14.48
N ASP A 32 -12.04 -11.00 13.78
CA ASP A 32 -13.28 -11.51 13.16
C ASP A 32 -13.20 -11.70 11.63
N LYS A 33 -12.11 -11.25 10.99
CA LYS A 33 -12.01 -11.27 9.52
C LYS A 33 -10.57 -11.39 9.02
N PRO A 34 -10.34 -11.93 7.81
CA PRO A 34 -9.03 -11.95 7.17
C PRO A 34 -8.44 -10.56 6.98
N LEU A 35 -7.11 -10.47 7.07
CA LEU A 35 -6.36 -9.22 6.95
C LEU A 35 -6.70 -8.43 5.68
N ILE A 36 -6.95 -9.08 4.55
CA ILE A 36 -7.25 -8.44 3.26
C ILE A 36 -8.45 -7.48 3.30
N TYR A 37 -9.40 -7.69 4.22
CA TYR A 37 -10.57 -6.80 4.35
C TYR A 37 -10.19 -5.40 4.85
N TYR A 38 -9.10 -5.25 5.60
CA TYR A 38 -8.67 -3.94 6.10
C TYR A 38 -8.19 -3.01 4.97
N PRO A 39 -7.22 -3.38 4.11
CA PRO A 39 -6.85 -2.54 2.97
C PRO A 39 -8.01 -2.38 1.97
N LEU A 40 -8.86 -3.39 1.80
CA LEU A 40 -10.05 -3.28 0.97
C LEU A 40 -10.98 -2.19 1.50
N SER A 41 -11.25 -2.16 2.81
CA SER A 41 -12.08 -1.14 3.46
C SER A 41 -11.51 0.27 3.29
N VAL A 42 -10.19 0.44 3.31
CA VAL A 42 -9.53 1.74 3.08
C VAL A 42 -9.80 2.24 1.66
N LEU A 43 -9.73 1.37 0.65
CA LEU A 43 -10.09 1.75 -0.73
C LEU A 43 -11.58 2.10 -0.84
N MET A 44 -12.48 1.34 -0.20
CA MET A 44 -13.91 1.63 -0.17
C MET A 44 -14.22 2.96 0.51
N LEU A 45 -13.62 3.26 1.65
CA LEU A 45 -13.72 4.56 2.35
C LEU A 45 -13.21 5.72 1.49
N SER A 46 -12.23 5.46 0.63
CA SER A 46 -11.74 6.43 -0.36
C SER A 46 -12.75 6.72 -1.47
N GLY A 47 -13.81 5.91 -1.59
CA GLY A 47 -14.79 5.97 -2.68
C GLY A 47 -14.34 5.25 -3.95
N ILE A 48 -13.32 4.40 -3.86
CA ILE A 48 -12.83 3.55 -4.94
C ILE A 48 -13.70 2.31 -5.03
N LYS A 49 -14.20 2.00 -6.24
CA LYS A 49 -15.11 0.89 -6.50
C LYS A 49 -14.54 -0.17 -7.44
N ASP A 50 -13.48 0.15 -8.16
CA ASP A 50 -12.83 -0.75 -9.11
C ASP A 50 -11.46 -1.13 -8.51
N VAL A 51 -11.32 -2.37 -8.08
CA VAL A 51 -10.17 -2.84 -7.29
C VAL A 51 -9.50 -4.00 -7.98
N LEU A 52 -8.18 -3.88 -8.20
CA LEU A 52 -7.31 -4.97 -8.61
C LEU A 52 -6.60 -5.52 -7.38
N ILE A 53 -6.66 -6.83 -7.18
CA ILE A 53 -5.88 -7.53 -6.15
C ILE A 53 -4.80 -8.35 -6.85
N ILE A 54 -3.54 -8.03 -6.58
CA ILE A 54 -2.39 -8.76 -7.12
C ILE A 54 -1.91 -9.73 -6.04
N VAL A 55 -1.94 -11.02 -6.36
CA VAL A 55 -1.58 -12.12 -5.46
C VAL A 55 -0.38 -12.89 -5.99
N ASN A 56 0.21 -13.79 -5.19
CA ASN A 56 1.21 -14.71 -5.71
C ASN A 56 0.59 -15.71 -6.70
N GLU A 57 1.41 -16.27 -7.56
CA GLU A 57 1.03 -17.32 -8.51
C GLU A 57 0.28 -18.48 -7.81
N GLY A 58 -0.83 -18.92 -8.41
CA GLY A 58 -1.69 -20.02 -7.92
C GLY A 58 -2.60 -19.65 -6.73
N GLN A 59 -2.62 -18.39 -6.26
CA GLN A 59 -3.39 -18.00 -5.07
C GLN A 59 -4.76 -17.36 -5.36
N ILE A 60 -5.09 -17.06 -6.62
CA ILE A 60 -6.39 -16.47 -6.98
C ILE A 60 -7.57 -17.27 -6.41
N PRO A 61 -7.62 -18.63 -6.48
CA PRO A 61 -8.77 -19.38 -5.98
C PRO A 61 -9.04 -19.16 -4.48
N GLN A 62 -7.98 -19.01 -3.65
CA GLN A 62 -8.11 -18.79 -2.21
C GLN A 62 -8.73 -17.42 -1.91
N PHE A 63 -8.23 -16.36 -2.58
CA PHE A 63 -8.77 -15.01 -2.43
C PHE A 63 -10.17 -14.87 -2.98
N SER A 64 -10.46 -15.47 -4.15
CA SER A 64 -11.79 -15.47 -4.75
C SER A 64 -12.83 -16.11 -3.83
N LYS A 65 -12.50 -17.23 -3.18
CA LYS A 65 -13.40 -17.91 -2.24
C LYS A 65 -13.86 -17.00 -1.09
N ILE A 66 -12.96 -16.15 -0.60
CA ILE A 66 -13.24 -15.22 0.51
C ILE A 66 -13.97 -13.97 0.01
N LEU A 67 -13.66 -13.50 -1.19
CA LEU A 67 -14.13 -12.22 -1.73
C LEU A 67 -15.25 -12.36 -2.78
N ASN A 68 -15.83 -13.55 -2.99
CA ASN A 68 -16.83 -13.82 -4.02
C ASN A 68 -18.13 -12.99 -3.90
N ASN A 69 -18.49 -12.56 -2.70
CA ASN A 69 -19.76 -11.84 -2.45
C ASN A 69 -19.60 -10.31 -2.47
N THR A 70 -18.53 -9.79 -3.05
CA THR A 70 -18.24 -8.34 -3.04
C THR A 70 -19.18 -7.51 -3.92
N ASN A 71 -19.95 -8.12 -4.80
CA ASN A 71 -21.02 -7.40 -5.54
C ASN A 71 -22.02 -6.72 -4.60
N ASN A 72 -22.31 -7.33 -3.44
CA ASN A 72 -23.17 -6.74 -2.41
C ASN A 72 -22.52 -5.53 -1.72
N LEU A 73 -21.20 -5.36 -1.82
CA LEU A 73 -20.45 -4.23 -1.29
C LEU A 73 -20.38 -3.05 -2.28
N GLY A 74 -20.92 -3.21 -3.49
CA GLY A 74 -20.92 -2.19 -4.54
C GLY A 74 -19.51 -1.90 -5.11
N ILE A 75 -18.62 -2.90 -5.08
CA ILE A 75 -17.27 -2.86 -5.65
C ILE A 75 -17.08 -3.97 -6.67
N LYS A 76 -16.20 -3.72 -7.65
CA LYS A 76 -15.76 -4.71 -8.63
C LYS A 76 -14.32 -5.11 -8.30
N ILE A 77 -14.09 -6.41 -8.13
CA ILE A 77 -12.76 -6.97 -7.90
C ILE A 77 -12.28 -7.70 -9.15
N THR A 78 -11.03 -7.44 -9.50
CA THR A 78 -10.26 -8.17 -10.53
C THR A 78 -9.02 -8.75 -9.85
N PHE A 79 -8.61 -9.95 -10.24
CA PHE A 79 -7.39 -10.57 -9.72
C PHE A 79 -6.35 -10.69 -10.83
N LEU A 80 -5.08 -10.47 -10.48
CA LEU A 80 -3.91 -10.80 -11.29
C LEU A 80 -2.86 -11.46 -10.41
N GLU A 81 -1.98 -12.22 -11.03
CA GLU A 81 -0.89 -12.91 -10.35
C GLU A 81 0.45 -12.21 -10.59
N GLN A 82 1.28 -12.19 -9.56
CA GLN A 82 2.67 -11.79 -9.62
C GLN A 82 3.54 -13.05 -9.52
N PRO A 83 4.23 -13.48 -10.60
CA PRO A 83 4.99 -14.72 -10.60
C PRO A 83 6.17 -14.72 -9.62
N LYS A 84 6.80 -13.55 -9.44
CA LYS A 84 7.95 -13.37 -8.53
C LYS A 84 7.87 -12.00 -7.85
N PRO A 85 8.28 -11.87 -6.58
CA PRO A 85 8.35 -10.57 -5.92
C PRO A 85 9.39 -9.66 -6.58
N GLY A 86 8.96 -8.75 -7.45
CA GLY A 86 9.83 -7.78 -8.16
C GLY A 86 9.80 -6.37 -7.55
N GLY A 87 9.18 -6.21 -6.40
CA GLY A 87 9.03 -4.93 -5.70
C GLY A 87 7.67 -4.25 -5.95
N LEU A 88 7.37 -3.22 -5.15
CA LEU A 88 6.07 -2.56 -5.20
C LEU A 88 5.73 -1.92 -6.56
N PRO A 89 6.67 -1.25 -7.26
CA PRO A 89 6.38 -0.64 -8.57
C PRO A 89 5.97 -1.64 -9.66
N GLU A 90 6.30 -2.92 -9.52
CA GLU A 90 5.90 -3.97 -10.47
C GLU A 90 4.36 -4.10 -10.52
N ALA A 91 3.66 -3.80 -9.42
CA ALA A 91 2.19 -3.80 -9.38
C ALA A 91 1.56 -2.89 -10.45
N PHE A 92 2.21 -1.78 -10.80
CA PHE A 92 1.72 -0.87 -11.84
C PHE A 92 1.99 -1.40 -13.26
N ILE A 93 3.04 -2.19 -13.43
CA ILE A 93 3.39 -2.84 -14.70
C ILE A 93 2.41 -3.99 -14.95
N ILE A 94 2.21 -4.87 -13.96
CA ILE A 94 1.23 -5.97 -14.02
C ILE A 94 -0.19 -5.41 -14.22
N GLY A 95 -0.53 -4.34 -13.48
CA GLY A 95 -1.85 -3.70 -13.54
C GLY A 95 -2.05 -2.70 -14.68
N GLU A 96 -1.15 -2.61 -15.67
CA GLU A 96 -1.21 -1.58 -16.73
C GLU A 96 -2.56 -1.56 -17.46
N ASN A 97 -3.05 -2.71 -17.90
CA ASN A 97 -4.33 -2.82 -18.59
C ASN A 97 -5.52 -2.44 -17.69
N PHE A 98 -5.44 -2.81 -16.40
CA PHE A 98 -6.44 -2.41 -15.41
C PHE A 98 -6.42 -0.89 -15.21
N ILE A 99 -5.28 -0.29 -15.04
CA ILE A 99 -5.12 1.17 -14.84
C ILE A 99 -5.64 1.95 -16.07
N ASN A 100 -5.29 1.53 -17.28
CA ASN A 100 -5.79 2.06 -18.55
C ASN A 100 -5.89 3.61 -18.57
N LYS A 101 -4.77 4.29 -18.49
CA LYS A 101 -4.63 5.76 -18.51
C LYS A 101 -5.32 6.51 -17.34
N ASN A 102 -5.86 5.81 -16.35
CA ASN A 102 -6.44 6.43 -15.17
C ASN A 102 -5.38 6.71 -14.10
N ASN A 103 -5.69 7.64 -13.21
CA ASN A 103 -4.99 7.76 -11.94
C ASN A 103 -5.38 6.58 -11.05
N VAL A 104 -4.47 6.15 -10.17
CA VAL A 104 -4.63 4.93 -9.37
C VAL A 104 -4.17 5.12 -7.93
N ALA A 105 -4.83 4.45 -6.99
CA ALA A 105 -4.34 4.25 -5.64
C ALA A 105 -3.68 2.87 -5.53
N LEU A 106 -2.63 2.76 -4.73
CA LEU A 106 -2.03 1.48 -4.32
C LEU A 106 -2.05 1.40 -2.81
N ILE A 107 -2.47 0.26 -2.28
CA ILE A 107 -2.35 -0.08 -0.86
C ILE A 107 -1.70 -1.46 -0.72
N LEU A 108 -0.83 -1.60 0.27
CA LEU A 108 -0.26 -2.89 0.62
C LEU A 108 -1.29 -3.74 1.35
N GLY A 109 -1.40 -5.01 0.96
CA GLY A 109 -2.39 -5.96 1.47
C GLY A 109 -2.22 -6.33 2.96
N ASP A 110 -1.11 -5.91 3.55
CA ASP A 110 -0.77 -6.14 4.95
C ASP A 110 -0.77 -4.87 5.80
N ASN A 111 -1.31 -3.77 5.27
CA ASN A 111 -1.34 -2.50 5.98
C ASN A 111 -2.71 -2.22 6.60
N PHE A 112 -2.69 -1.90 7.87
CA PHE A 112 -3.84 -1.48 8.66
C PHE A 112 -3.80 0.04 8.87
N PHE A 113 -4.93 0.71 8.60
CA PHE A 113 -5.10 2.14 8.84
C PHE A 113 -6.37 2.37 9.65
N TYR A 114 -6.26 3.13 10.71
CA TYR A 114 -7.38 3.58 11.51
C TYR A 114 -7.15 5.03 11.96
N GLY A 115 -8.21 5.78 12.13
CA GLY A 115 -8.08 7.12 12.69
C GLY A 115 -9.26 8.02 12.41
N GLN A 116 -9.43 8.99 13.31
CA GLN A 116 -10.41 10.05 13.15
C GLN A 116 -10.13 10.85 11.86
N SER A 117 -11.19 11.18 11.14
CA SER A 117 -11.11 11.93 9.86
C SER A 117 -10.36 11.21 8.72
N LEU A 118 -9.98 9.92 8.87
CA LEU A 118 -9.29 9.17 7.83
C LEU A 118 -10.08 9.19 6.51
N THR A 119 -11.38 8.92 6.54
CA THR A 119 -12.24 8.95 5.33
C THR A 119 -12.19 10.28 4.59
N LYS A 120 -12.22 11.42 5.31
CA LYS A 120 -12.12 12.76 4.70
C LYS A 120 -10.77 12.94 3.99
N LYS A 121 -9.68 12.52 4.61
CA LYS A 121 -8.32 12.58 4.06
C LYS A 121 -8.17 11.71 2.83
N LEU A 122 -8.65 10.47 2.90
CA LEU A 122 -8.67 9.53 1.78
C LEU A 122 -9.41 10.11 0.56
N ARG A 123 -10.64 10.61 0.76
CA ARG A 123 -11.43 11.24 -0.30
C ARG A 123 -10.77 12.49 -0.89
N ASN A 124 -10.01 13.25 -0.09
CA ASN A 124 -9.21 14.36 -0.60
C ASN A 124 -8.00 13.88 -1.42
N CYS A 125 -7.43 12.74 -1.07
CA CYS A 125 -6.35 12.15 -1.87
C CYS A 125 -6.84 11.66 -3.23
N THR A 126 -8.06 11.12 -3.34
CA THR A 126 -8.61 10.69 -4.63
C THR A 126 -8.92 11.84 -5.60
N LYS A 127 -8.93 13.10 -5.13
CA LYS A 127 -9.05 14.29 -5.99
C LYS A 127 -7.75 14.65 -6.73
N LEU A 128 -6.67 13.89 -6.55
CA LEU A 128 -5.40 14.10 -7.22
C LEU A 128 -5.58 14.06 -8.73
N LYS A 129 -5.19 15.16 -9.40
CA LYS A 129 -5.21 15.26 -10.88
C LYS A 129 -3.85 14.88 -11.49
N LYS A 130 -2.76 15.42 -10.94
CA LYS A 130 -1.37 15.21 -11.40
C LYS A 130 -0.44 15.03 -10.21
N GLY A 131 0.61 14.22 -10.39
CA GLY A 131 1.63 13.95 -9.39
C GLY A 131 1.34 12.74 -8.53
N ALA A 132 1.93 12.72 -7.34
CA ALA A 132 1.75 11.66 -6.36
C ALA A 132 1.44 12.22 -4.97
N LYS A 133 0.74 11.43 -4.16
CA LYS A 133 0.49 11.71 -2.75
C LYS A 133 0.70 10.46 -1.92
N VAL A 134 1.40 10.60 -0.80
CA VAL A 134 1.73 9.53 0.14
C VAL A 134 1.26 9.88 1.54
N PHE A 135 0.95 8.87 2.34
CA PHE A 135 0.70 9.05 3.76
C PHE A 135 1.99 8.88 4.54
N LEU A 136 2.21 9.77 5.51
CA LEU A 136 3.32 9.73 6.45
C LEU A 136 2.82 9.43 7.86
N HIS A 137 3.58 8.62 8.59
CA HIS A 137 3.31 8.30 9.99
C HIS A 137 4.61 8.24 10.79
N PRO A 138 4.67 8.83 12.01
CA PRO A 138 5.84 8.72 12.86
C PRO A 138 5.96 7.29 13.41
N VAL A 139 7.17 6.73 13.36
CA VAL A 139 7.48 5.37 13.81
C VAL A 139 8.65 5.36 14.79
N LYS A 140 8.71 4.32 15.63
CA LYS A 140 9.83 4.13 16.58
C LYS A 140 11.10 3.66 15.87
N ASN A 141 10.97 2.78 14.87
CA ASN A 141 12.08 2.15 14.15
C ASN A 141 12.07 2.55 12.65
N PRO A 142 12.52 3.78 12.30
CA PRO A 142 12.44 4.27 10.93
C PRO A 142 13.29 3.49 9.93
N SER A 143 14.35 2.80 10.38
CA SER A 143 15.23 1.98 9.53
C SER A 143 14.54 0.80 8.84
N LEU A 144 13.32 0.47 9.23
CA LEU A 144 12.53 -0.60 8.60
C LEU A 144 11.76 -0.13 7.36
N TYR A 145 11.65 1.18 7.12
CA TYR A 145 10.75 1.80 6.15
C TYR A 145 11.46 2.77 5.21
N GLY A 146 10.80 3.15 4.15
CA GLY A 146 11.13 4.37 3.44
C GLY A 146 10.85 5.59 4.35
N VAL A 147 11.84 6.45 4.53
CA VAL A 147 11.76 7.59 5.47
C VAL A 147 11.75 8.89 4.71
N ALA A 148 10.76 9.74 5.00
CA ALA A 148 10.65 11.08 4.44
C ALA A 148 11.24 12.12 5.40
N THR A 149 12.00 13.08 4.85
CA THR A 149 12.42 14.30 5.55
C THR A 149 11.61 15.47 5.03
N LEU A 150 11.11 16.30 5.94
CA LEU A 150 10.30 17.47 5.61
C LEU A 150 11.05 18.78 5.89
N ASN A 151 10.77 19.78 5.07
CA ASN A 151 11.03 21.18 5.36
C ASN A 151 9.73 21.98 5.15
N LYS A 152 9.25 22.70 6.16
CA LYS A 152 7.98 23.48 6.11
C LYS A 152 6.83 22.68 5.48
N ASN A 153 6.59 21.46 5.97
CA ASN A 153 5.55 20.53 5.49
C ASN A 153 5.71 20.02 4.03
N LYS A 154 6.84 20.28 3.38
CA LYS A 154 7.14 19.72 2.05
C LYS A 154 8.19 18.61 2.18
N ILE A 155 7.98 17.51 1.49
CA ILE A 155 8.99 16.45 1.39
C ILE A 155 10.18 17.00 0.61
N ILE A 156 11.38 16.91 1.19
CA ILE A 156 12.64 17.29 0.56
C ILE A 156 13.53 16.10 0.25
N ARG A 157 13.28 14.96 0.90
CA ARG A 157 14.09 13.75 0.73
C ARG A 157 13.28 12.51 1.12
N ILE A 158 13.48 11.41 0.40
CA ILE A 158 13.01 10.07 0.78
C ILE A 158 14.18 9.10 0.62
N ILE A 159 14.39 8.25 1.64
CA ILE A 159 15.44 7.22 1.64
C ILE A 159 14.83 5.89 2.03
N GLU A 160 15.11 4.84 1.25
CA GLU A 160 14.72 3.47 1.58
C GLU A 160 15.58 2.93 2.72
N LYS A 161 14.95 2.47 3.79
CA LYS A 161 15.54 1.76 4.94
C LYS A 161 16.89 2.34 5.38
N PRO A 162 16.95 3.62 5.76
CA PRO A 162 18.22 4.27 6.09
C PRO A 162 18.83 3.67 7.36
N LYS A 163 20.13 3.38 7.33
CA LYS A 163 20.86 2.92 8.54
C LYS A 163 20.88 3.98 9.66
N LYS A 164 20.94 5.28 9.28
CA LYS A 164 20.87 6.43 10.19
C LYS A 164 19.97 7.50 9.58
N THR A 165 19.10 8.10 10.39
CA THR A 165 18.20 9.17 9.96
C THR A 165 17.82 10.05 11.13
N ASN A 166 17.62 11.35 10.86
CA ASN A 166 17.11 12.32 11.82
C ASN A 166 15.59 12.49 11.72
N SER A 167 14.92 11.74 10.85
CA SER A 167 13.48 11.74 10.70
C SER A 167 12.90 10.39 11.12
N ASN A 168 11.77 10.43 11.81
CA ASN A 168 10.98 9.25 12.16
C ASN A 168 9.73 9.07 11.29
N LEU A 169 9.59 9.85 10.20
CA LEU A 169 8.41 9.84 9.36
C LEU A 169 8.52 8.73 8.30
N ALA A 170 7.89 7.61 8.57
CA ALA A 170 7.78 6.52 7.61
C ALA A 170 6.77 6.87 6.49
N VAL A 171 7.13 6.52 5.26
CA VAL A 171 6.18 6.45 4.15
C VAL A 171 5.37 5.17 4.33
N THR A 172 4.08 5.32 4.54
CA THR A 172 3.19 4.17 4.75
C THR A 172 2.91 3.42 3.45
N GLY A 173 2.25 2.27 3.53
CA GLY A 173 1.90 1.47 2.36
C GLY A 173 0.61 1.93 1.65
N LEU A 174 0.31 3.23 1.62
CA LEU A 174 -0.84 3.80 0.90
C LEU A 174 -0.42 4.98 0.03
N TYR A 175 -0.66 4.85 -1.26
CA TYR A 175 -0.17 5.76 -2.28
C TYR A 175 -1.27 6.15 -3.26
N PHE A 176 -1.21 7.37 -3.79
CA PHE A 176 -2.08 7.88 -4.85
C PHE A 176 -1.21 8.47 -5.95
N PHE A 177 -1.42 8.05 -7.20
CA PHE A 177 -0.59 8.42 -8.33
C PHE A 177 -1.42 8.88 -9.52
N ASP A 178 -0.86 9.78 -10.32
CA ASP A 178 -1.36 10.04 -11.67
C ASP A 178 -0.95 8.91 -12.64
N ASN A 179 -1.48 8.94 -13.86
CA ASN A 179 -1.26 7.89 -14.85
C ASN A 179 0.18 7.78 -15.39
N ASN A 180 1.07 8.75 -15.07
CA ASN A 180 2.49 8.63 -15.40
C ASN A 180 3.18 7.52 -14.61
N ILE A 181 2.52 7.00 -13.57
CA ILE A 181 3.04 5.93 -12.72
C ILE A 181 3.54 4.73 -13.55
N ILE A 182 2.83 4.33 -14.59
CA ILE A 182 3.20 3.20 -15.46
C ILE A 182 4.54 3.48 -16.16
N LYS A 183 4.64 4.66 -16.81
CA LYS A 183 5.88 5.09 -17.48
C LYS A 183 7.06 5.12 -16.51
N TYR A 184 6.87 5.68 -15.33
CA TYR A 184 7.93 5.79 -14.34
C TYR A 184 8.31 4.42 -13.77
N SER A 185 7.35 3.52 -13.50
CA SER A 185 7.63 2.16 -13.04
C SER A 185 8.46 1.37 -14.05
N LYS A 186 8.13 1.47 -15.34
CA LYS A 186 8.90 0.83 -16.43
C LYS A 186 10.31 1.39 -16.59
N SER A 187 10.58 2.62 -16.13
CA SER A 187 11.91 3.25 -16.23
C SER A 187 12.83 2.94 -15.05
N LEU A 188 12.31 2.31 -13.99
CA LEU A 188 13.11 1.95 -12.82
C LEU A 188 14.06 0.80 -13.14
N LYS A 189 15.19 0.78 -12.42
CA LYS A 189 16.12 -0.35 -12.40
C LYS A 189 16.04 -1.04 -11.04
N PRO A 190 16.18 -2.37 -10.99
CA PRO A 190 16.23 -3.08 -9.72
C PRO A 190 17.37 -2.55 -8.82
N SER A 191 17.08 -2.46 -7.53
CA SER A 191 18.08 -2.12 -6.51
C SER A 191 19.09 -3.25 -6.30
N LYS A 192 20.05 -3.06 -5.40
CA LYS A 192 20.97 -4.12 -4.96
C LYS A 192 20.27 -5.35 -4.39
N ARG A 193 18.99 -5.23 -4.01
CA ARG A 193 18.15 -6.33 -3.52
C ARG A 193 17.44 -7.10 -4.64
N GLY A 194 17.61 -6.68 -5.90
CA GLY A 194 16.92 -7.26 -7.05
C GLY A 194 15.47 -6.80 -7.22
N GLU A 195 15.01 -5.82 -6.43
CA GLU A 195 13.62 -5.34 -6.42
C GLU A 195 13.52 -3.89 -6.95
N LEU A 196 12.41 -3.56 -7.59
CA LEU A 196 12.04 -2.18 -7.90
C LEU A 196 11.59 -1.49 -6.60
N GLU A 197 12.22 -0.36 -6.26
CA GLU A 197 11.94 0.33 -5.01
C GLU A 197 10.86 1.41 -5.20
N ILE A 198 9.87 1.41 -4.31
CA ILE A 198 8.84 2.46 -4.31
C ILE A 198 9.42 3.84 -4.00
N THR A 199 10.46 3.89 -3.19
CA THR A 199 11.16 5.14 -2.86
C THR A 199 11.85 5.77 -4.05
N ASP A 200 12.39 4.97 -4.98
CA ASP A 200 12.96 5.49 -6.23
C ASP A 200 11.87 6.09 -7.12
N LEU A 201 10.72 5.42 -7.20
CA LEU A 201 9.55 5.93 -7.90
C LEU A 201 9.07 7.26 -7.31
N LEU A 202 8.97 7.35 -5.97
CA LEU A 202 8.60 8.58 -5.28
C LEU A 202 9.62 9.70 -5.49
N ASN A 203 10.91 9.37 -5.58
CA ASN A 203 11.97 10.34 -5.85
C ASN A 203 11.87 10.92 -7.28
N ILE A 204 11.34 10.19 -8.26
CA ILE A 204 11.03 10.77 -9.58
C ILE A 204 9.97 11.87 -9.43
N TYR A 205 8.87 11.62 -8.71
CA TYR A 205 7.85 12.64 -8.45
C TYR A 205 8.36 13.79 -7.59
N LEU A 206 9.25 13.51 -6.63
CA LEU A 206 9.86 14.53 -5.78
C LEU A 206 10.73 15.49 -6.60
N LYS A 207 11.62 14.96 -7.44
CA LYS A 207 12.47 15.76 -8.35
C LYS A 207 11.64 16.60 -9.32
N ALA A 208 10.49 16.11 -9.74
CA ALA A 208 9.56 16.84 -10.59
C ALA A 208 8.70 17.90 -9.83
N GLY A 209 8.88 18.05 -8.51
CA GLY A 209 8.06 18.96 -7.68
C GLY A 209 6.60 18.54 -7.55
N LYS A 210 6.28 17.26 -7.80
CA LYS A 210 4.90 16.73 -7.89
C LYS A 210 4.54 15.74 -6.79
N LEU A 211 5.37 15.59 -5.76
CA LEU A 211 5.10 14.73 -4.61
C LEU A 211 4.51 15.54 -3.45
N LYS A 212 3.37 15.08 -2.93
CA LYS A 212 2.70 15.66 -1.76
C LYS A 212 2.57 14.62 -0.65
N SER A 213 2.49 15.07 0.58
CA SER A 213 2.23 14.21 1.74
C SER A 213 0.87 14.51 2.37
N GLU A 214 0.35 13.51 3.06
CA GLU A 214 -0.78 13.58 3.98
C GLU A 214 -0.37 12.88 5.28
N PHE A 215 -0.92 13.31 6.41
CA PHE A 215 -0.67 12.69 7.71
C PHE A 215 -1.92 11.96 8.20
N ILE A 216 -1.74 10.82 8.86
CA ILE A 216 -2.88 10.10 9.46
C ILE A 216 -3.53 10.96 10.55
N GLY A 217 -2.74 11.72 11.31
CA GLY A 217 -3.22 12.65 12.32
C GLY A 217 -3.18 12.07 13.74
N ARG A 218 -3.52 12.92 14.73
CA ARG A 218 -3.58 12.50 16.14
C ARG A 218 -4.70 11.48 16.32
N GLY A 219 -4.47 10.49 17.18
CA GLY A 219 -5.43 9.42 17.44
C GLY A 219 -5.60 8.44 16.26
N GLY A 220 -4.82 8.61 15.19
CA GLY A 220 -4.76 7.67 14.09
C GLY A 220 -3.57 6.73 14.21
N THR A 221 -3.72 5.55 13.65
CA THR A 221 -2.71 4.50 13.68
C THR A 221 -2.48 3.94 12.27
N TRP A 222 -1.25 3.59 12.00
CA TRP A 222 -0.83 2.77 10.90
C TRP A 222 0.05 1.64 11.42
N LEU A 223 -0.25 0.43 11.02
CA LEU A 223 0.55 -0.76 11.31
C LEU A 223 0.80 -1.51 10.01
N ASP A 224 2.04 -1.87 9.75
CA ASP A 224 2.36 -2.91 8.81
C ASP A 224 2.36 -4.23 9.59
N THR A 225 1.59 -5.19 9.22
CA THR A 225 1.56 -6.48 9.90
C THR A 225 2.82 -7.30 9.57
N GLY A 226 3.99 -6.66 9.67
CA GLY A 226 5.28 -7.24 9.34
C GLY A 226 5.77 -8.29 10.35
N SER A 227 5.20 -8.34 11.54
CA SER A 227 5.55 -9.25 12.61
C SER A 227 4.31 -9.85 13.28
N ILE A 228 4.48 -10.96 14.00
CA ILE A 228 3.41 -11.57 14.81
C ILE A 228 2.93 -10.59 15.88
N GLU A 229 3.83 -9.80 16.46
CA GLU A 229 3.49 -8.80 17.47
C GLU A 229 2.58 -7.69 16.91
N ASP A 230 2.85 -7.18 15.70
CA ASP A 230 2.02 -6.16 15.07
C ASP A 230 0.64 -6.72 14.70
N PHE A 231 0.60 -7.98 14.28
CA PHE A 231 -0.63 -8.71 14.01
C PHE A 231 -1.50 -8.83 15.28
N TYR A 232 -0.87 -9.18 16.41
CA TYR A 232 -1.54 -9.25 17.72
C TYR A 232 -2.06 -7.88 18.18
N LYS A 233 -1.30 -6.79 17.98
CA LYS A 233 -1.73 -5.44 18.36
C LYS A 233 -3.02 -5.02 17.65
N ILE A 234 -3.19 -5.38 16.38
CA ILE A 234 -4.43 -5.08 15.65
C ILE A 234 -5.59 -5.87 16.26
N GLY A 235 -5.41 -7.18 16.53
CA GLY A 235 -6.41 -8.01 17.18
C GLY A 235 -6.86 -7.44 18.54
N LYS A 236 -5.89 -7.02 19.37
CA LYS A 236 -6.15 -6.43 20.68
C LYS A 236 -6.91 -5.09 20.60
N ALA A 237 -6.75 -4.32 19.55
CA ALA A 237 -7.45 -3.05 19.38
C ALA A 237 -8.95 -3.21 19.07
N HIS A 238 -9.43 -4.45 18.84
CA HIS A 238 -10.85 -4.78 18.60
C HIS A 238 -11.55 -5.27 19.88
N VAL A 239 -10.81 -5.49 20.95
CA VAL A 239 -11.32 -5.87 22.29
C VAL A 239 -11.32 -4.64 23.20
#